data_5687c1f9974a229f6fe84c0d82f76a32
#
_entry.id   5687c1f9974a229f6fe84c0d82f76a32
#
_cell.length_a   1.000
_cell.length_b   1.000
_cell.length_c   1.000
_cell.angle_alpha   90.00
_cell.angle_beta   90.00
_cell.angle_gamma   90.00
#
_symmetry.space_group_name_H-M   'P 1'
#
loop_
_entity.id
_entity.type
_entity.pdbx_description
1 polymer ?
#
loop_
_entity_poly.entity_id
_entity_poly.type
_entity_poly.pdbx_seq_one_letter_code
_entity_poly.pdbx_strand_id
1 'polypeptide(L)'
;MRTLFTTLMMAAACPLALANTEFKNVPPPLQKALHGNALKSAHMEDGVLRLHTSKAEVSELVYATFIFHNICREQWVNAQQFNQLGLKRVELLNRDGSQGFAFENRGDVCEQMGQLGKNYRSFIDQY
;
A
#
# COMPACT_ATOMS: atom_id res chain seq x y z
N MET A 1 1.27 -35.93 -49.13
CA MET A 1 1.18 -35.68 -48.39
C MET A 1 1.63 -34.76 -47.63
N ARG A 2 1.28 -34.19 -46.99
CA ARG A 2 1.64 -33.26 -46.39
C ARG A 2 1.54 -33.22 -45.11
N THR A 3 2.14 -32.86 -44.34
CA THR A 3 2.09 -32.82 -42.97
C THR A 3 2.04 -31.48 -42.51
N LEU A 4 1.10 -31.22 -41.77
CA LEU A 4 0.98 -29.99 -41.23
C LEU A 4 1.65 -29.95 -39.96
N PHE A 5 2.59 -29.18 -39.81
CA PHE A 5 3.21 -28.94 -38.56
C PHE A 5 2.67 -27.73 -38.00
N THR A 6 1.74 -27.87 -37.16
CA THR A 6 1.33 -26.78 -36.34
C THR A 6 2.37 -26.64 -35.27
N THR A 7 3.23 -25.75 -35.46
CA THR A 7 4.10 -25.36 -34.41
C THR A 7 3.28 -24.57 -33.44
N LEU A 8 2.91 -25.24 -32.41
CA LEU A 8 2.25 -24.56 -31.36
C LEU A 8 3.29 -23.73 -30.65
N MET A 9 3.36 -22.48 -30.98
CA MET A 9 4.13 -21.58 -30.22
C MET A 9 3.40 -21.31 -28.96
N MET A 10 3.73 -22.07 -27.99
CA MET A 10 3.37 -21.64 -26.68
C MET A 10 4.26 -20.49 -26.33
N ALA A 11 3.76 -19.33 -26.53
CA ALA A 11 4.29 -18.21 -25.85
C ALA A 11 4.03 -18.46 -24.39
N ALA A 12 4.97 -19.03 -23.74
CA ALA A 12 4.97 -19.01 -22.32
C ALA A 12 5.06 -17.56 -21.94
N ALA A 13 3.92 -16.96 -21.77
CA ALA A 13 3.86 -15.74 -21.03
C ALA A 13 4.44 -16.07 -19.68
N CYS A 14 5.71 -15.87 -19.55
CA CYS A 14 6.30 -15.84 -18.27
C CYS A 14 5.59 -14.73 -17.54
N PRO A 15 4.74 -14.99 -16.60
CA PRO A 15 4.36 -13.94 -15.75
C PRO A 15 5.64 -13.54 -15.07
N LEU A 16 6.11 -12.40 -15.44
CA LEU A 16 6.95 -11.70 -14.55
C LEU A 16 6.25 -11.83 -13.24
N ALA A 17 6.86 -12.50 -12.32
CA ALA A 17 6.34 -12.59 -10.99
C ALA A 17 6.40 -11.22 -10.36
N LEU A 18 5.65 -10.31 -10.93
CA LEU A 18 5.24 -9.15 -10.22
C LEU A 18 4.32 -9.72 -9.18
N ALA A 19 4.85 -9.82 -7.98
CA ALA A 19 4.05 -10.20 -6.86
C ALA A 19 2.90 -9.21 -6.79
N ASN A 20 1.80 -9.59 -7.38
CA ASN A 20 0.59 -8.82 -7.28
C ASN A 20 0.19 -8.83 -5.82
N THR A 21 -0.02 -7.66 -5.26
CA THR A 21 -0.56 -7.52 -3.93
C THR A 21 -1.88 -8.26 -3.85
N GLU A 22 -2.03 -9.11 -2.87
CA GLU A 22 -3.29 -9.78 -2.62
C GLU A 22 -4.19 -8.83 -1.84
N PHE A 23 -5.29 -8.41 -2.44
CA PHE A 23 -6.25 -7.51 -1.80
C PHE A 23 -7.44 -8.29 -1.26
N LYS A 24 -7.84 -7.98 -0.03
CA LYS A 24 -9.03 -8.56 0.58
C LYS A 24 -9.87 -7.45 1.20
N ASN A 25 -11.06 -7.25 0.67
CA ASN A 25 -12.02 -6.24 1.13
C ASN A 25 -11.47 -4.81 1.10
N VAL A 26 -10.51 -4.54 0.21
CA VAL A 26 -9.96 -3.20 0.06
C VAL A 26 -10.74 -2.46 -1.02
N PRO A 27 -11.30 -1.29 -0.72
CA PRO A 27 -12.04 -0.52 -1.73
C PRO A 27 -11.16 -0.14 -2.92
N PRO A 28 -11.72 -0.10 -4.14
CA PRO A 28 -10.95 0.22 -5.34
C PRO A 28 -10.08 1.47 -5.27
N PRO A 29 -10.51 2.59 -4.68
CA PRO A 29 -9.64 3.75 -4.56
C PRO A 29 -8.38 3.49 -3.76
N LEU A 30 -8.48 2.69 -2.69
CA LEU A 30 -7.30 2.30 -1.91
C LEU A 30 -6.43 1.32 -2.68
N GLN A 31 -7.02 0.37 -3.41
CA GLN A 31 -6.23 -0.52 -4.25
C GLN A 31 -5.38 0.28 -5.24
N LYS A 32 -5.97 1.31 -5.85
CA LYS A 32 -5.26 2.17 -6.78
C LYS A 32 -4.12 2.92 -6.09
N ALA A 33 -4.37 3.45 -4.90
CA ALA A 33 -3.35 4.17 -4.13
C ALA A 33 -2.20 3.27 -3.70
N LEU A 34 -2.48 1.99 -3.47
CA LEU A 34 -1.49 1.01 -3.01
C LEU A 34 -0.78 0.28 -4.15
N HIS A 35 -1.27 0.45 -5.37
CA HIS A 35 -0.70 -0.24 -6.53
C HIS A 35 0.75 0.21 -6.79
N GLY A 36 1.61 -0.74 -7.11
CA GLY A 36 3.01 -0.45 -7.41
C GLY A 36 3.92 -0.35 -6.19
N ASN A 37 3.38 -0.50 -5.00
CA ASN A 37 4.17 -0.57 -3.78
C ASN A 37 4.37 -2.04 -3.42
N ALA A 38 5.57 -2.48 -3.21
CA ALA A 38 5.90 -3.89 -3.02
C ALA A 38 5.23 -4.49 -1.77
N LEU A 39 3.91 -4.51 -1.76
CA LEU A 39 3.11 -5.10 -0.71
C LEU A 39 2.78 -6.55 -1.05
N LYS A 40 2.92 -7.41 -0.08
CA LYS A 40 2.51 -8.80 -0.18
C LYS A 40 0.99 -8.92 -0.14
N SER A 41 0.35 -8.23 0.79
CA SER A 41 -1.11 -8.26 0.94
C SER A 41 -1.63 -6.99 1.57
N ALA A 42 -2.89 -6.72 1.34
CA ALA A 42 -3.63 -5.63 1.97
C ALA A 42 -5.02 -6.13 2.32
N HIS A 43 -5.42 -5.92 3.55
CA HIS A 43 -6.71 -6.38 4.05
C HIS A 43 -7.38 -5.26 4.82
N MET A 44 -8.64 -5.01 4.55
CA MET A 44 -9.41 -4.01 5.28
C MET A 44 -10.57 -4.66 6.00
N GLU A 45 -10.70 -4.35 7.29
CA GLU A 45 -11.76 -4.85 8.13
C GLU A 45 -12.08 -3.82 9.21
N ASP A 46 -13.35 -3.46 9.32
CA ASP A 46 -13.84 -2.50 10.33
C ASP A 46 -13.08 -1.18 10.35
N GLY A 47 -12.70 -0.69 9.15
CA GLY A 47 -11.97 0.56 9.02
C GLY A 47 -10.48 0.46 9.27
N VAL A 48 -9.96 -0.73 9.56
CA VAL A 48 -8.53 -0.97 9.75
C VAL A 48 -7.93 -1.52 8.46
N LEU A 49 -6.99 -0.80 7.89
CA LEU A 49 -6.25 -1.23 6.72
C LEU A 49 -4.92 -1.83 7.17
N ARG A 50 -4.78 -3.13 6.97
CA ARG A 50 -3.59 -3.86 7.39
C ARG A 50 -2.79 -4.26 6.16
N LEU A 51 -1.56 -3.75 6.08
CA LEU A 51 -0.68 -3.91 4.95
C LEU A 51 0.54 -4.75 5.35
N HIS A 52 0.80 -5.81 4.59
CA HIS A 52 1.99 -6.65 4.80
C HIS A 52 2.97 -6.39 3.67
N THR A 53 4.17 -6.02 4.04
CA THR A 53 5.28 -5.90 3.08
C THR A 53 5.92 -7.26 2.87
N SER A 54 6.83 -7.34 1.89
CA SER A 54 7.64 -8.55 1.70
C SER A 54 8.93 -8.51 2.51
N LYS A 55 9.11 -7.49 3.35
CA LYS A 55 10.35 -7.27 4.09
C LYS A 55 10.35 -7.99 5.42
N ALA A 56 11.54 -8.40 5.87
CA ALA A 56 11.70 -8.99 7.18
C ALA A 56 11.45 -7.96 8.30
N GLU A 57 11.73 -6.68 8.01
CA GLU A 57 11.56 -5.59 8.96
C GLU A 57 11.14 -4.32 8.24
N VAL A 58 10.23 -3.58 8.84
CA VAL A 58 9.79 -2.27 8.35
C VAL A 58 10.45 -1.21 9.23
N SER A 59 11.21 -0.31 8.60
CA SER A 59 11.82 0.83 9.30
C SER A 59 10.83 1.97 9.44
N GLU A 60 11.07 2.85 10.40
CA GLU A 60 10.24 4.06 10.56
C GLU A 60 10.25 4.91 9.30
N LEU A 61 11.40 5.03 8.65
CA LEU A 61 11.52 5.83 7.43
C LEU A 61 10.67 5.24 6.30
N VAL A 62 10.70 3.94 6.12
CA VAL A 62 9.88 3.28 5.10
C VAL A 62 8.40 3.47 5.41
N TYR A 63 8.03 3.30 6.66
CA TYR A 63 6.65 3.49 7.11
C TYR A 63 6.16 4.92 6.83
N ALA A 64 6.89 5.91 7.32
CA ALA A 64 6.46 7.30 7.18
C ALA A 64 6.43 7.74 5.71
N THR A 65 7.41 7.32 4.91
CA THR A 65 7.43 7.59 3.47
C THR A 65 6.22 6.97 2.79
N PHE A 66 5.90 5.74 3.13
CA PHE A 66 4.76 5.03 2.55
C PHE A 66 3.46 5.74 2.87
N ILE A 67 3.22 6.05 4.14
CA ILE A 67 1.98 6.71 4.56
C ILE A 67 1.85 8.08 3.89
N PHE A 68 2.92 8.86 3.89
CA PHE A 68 2.91 10.20 3.31
C PHE A 68 2.61 10.17 1.81
N HIS A 69 3.31 9.33 1.06
CA HIS A 69 3.21 9.32 -0.40
C HIS A 69 2.00 8.56 -0.94
N ASN A 70 1.43 7.66 -0.17
CA ASN A 70 0.33 6.85 -0.67
C ASN A 70 -0.99 7.19 0.01
N ILE A 71 -1.04 7.08 1.30
CA ILE A 71 -2.31 7.26 2.03
C ILE A 71 -2.67 8.75 2.14
N CYS A 72 -1.74 9.56 2.59
CA CYS A 72 -2.00 10.99 2.77
C CYS A 72 -2.18 11.71 1.44
N ARG A 73 -1.43 11.29 0.43
CA ARG A 73 -1.61 11.84 -0.92
C ARG A 73 -3.03 11.60 -1.42
N GLU A 74 -3.56 10.40 -1.23
CA GLU A 74 -4.93 10.10 -1.65
C GLU A 74 -5.94 10.97 -0.92
N GLN A 75 -5.73 11.21 0.36
CA GLN A 75 -6.57 12.11 1.13
C GLN A 75 -6.54 13.53 0.57
N TRP A 76 -5.39 14.03 0.16
CA TRP A 76 -5.26 15.40 -0.36
C TRP A 76 -5.83 15.54 -1.77
N VAL A 77 -5.59 14.56 -2.63
CA VAL A 77 -5.99 14.62 -4.04
C VAL A 77 -7.47 14.28 -4.22
N ASN A 78 -7.97 13.31 -3.48
CA ASN A 78 -9.34 12.81 -3.59
C ASN A 78 -10.02 12.82 -2.22
N ALA A 79 -10.03 13.96 -1.56
CA ALA A 79 -10.49 14.09 -0.18
C ALA A 79 -11.90 13.56 0.05
N GLN A 80 -12.83 13.90 -0.84
CA GLN A 80 -14.22 13.49 -0.70
C GLN A 80 -14.36 11.96 -0.77
N GLN A 81 -13.73 11.36 -1.75
CA GLN A 81 -13.75 9.92 -1.95
C GLN A 81 -13.04 9.20 -0.81
N PHE A 82 -11.92 9.73 -0.37
CA PHE A 82 -11.14 9.18 0.73
C PHE A 82 -11.95 9.18 2.04
N ASN A 83 -12.64 10.27 2.33
CA ASN A 83 -13.44 10.39 3.54
C ASN A 83 -14.61 9.38 3.58
N GLN A 84 -15.08 8.94 2.43
CA GLN A 84 -16.16 7.96 2.35
C GLN A 84 -15.69 6.53 2.63
N LEU A 85 -14.39 6.30 2.66
CA LEU A 85 -13.86 4.95 2.86
C LEU A 85 -14.00 4.44 4.29
N GLY A 86 -14.21 5.34 5.25
CA GLY A 86 -14.32 4.96 6.65
C GLY A 86 -13.02 4.42 7.24
N LEU A 87 -11.89 4.88 6.71
CA LEU A 87 -10.58 4.44 7.16
C LEU A 87 -10.26 5.02 8.53
N LYS A 88 -10.04 4.16 9.51
CA LYS A 88 -9.79 4.55 10.90
C LYS A 88 -8.34 4.37 11.32
N ARG A 89 -7.70 3.36 10.78
CA ARG A 89 -6.34 2.99 11.18
C ARG A 89 -5.62 2.34 10.02
N VAL A 90 -4.34 2.61 9.87
CA VAL A 90 -3.49 1.96 8.88
C VAL A 90 -2.31 1.33 9.60
N GLU A 91 -2.07 0.06 9.31
CA GLU A 91 -0.94 -0.69 9.84
C GLU A 91 -0.04 -1.12 8.68
N LEU A 92 1.23 -0.80 8.75
CA LEU A 92 2.22 -1.28 7.79
C LEU A 92 3.15 -2.25 8.51
N LEU A 93 3.06 -3.51 8.12
CA LEU A 93 3.69 -4.62 8.83
C LEU A 93 4.74 -5.31 7.97
N ASN A 94 5.66 -5.98 8.63
CA ASN A 94 6.63 -6.82 7.98
C ASN A 94 5.95 -8.08 7.40
N ARG A 95 6.74 -8.95 6.78
CA ARG A 95 6.23 -10.09 6.02
C ARG A 95 5.29 -11.00 6.82
N ASP A 96 5.62 -11.28 8.08
CA ASP A 96 4.81 -12.18 8.91
C ASP A 96 3.91 -11.45 9.92
N GLY A 97 3.87 -10.13 9.87
CA GLY A 97 3.00 -9.35 10.75
C GLY A 97 3.48 -9.16 12.17
N SER A 98 4.74 -9.56 12.47
CA SER A 98 5.27 -9.51 13.83
C SER A 98 5.86 -8.16 14.20
N GLN A 99 6.08 -7.27 13.22
CA GLN A 99 6.72 -5.98 13.44
C GLN A 99 6.18 -4.98 12.42
N GLY A 100 6.13 -3.72 12.79
CA GLY A 100 5.68 -2.65 11.92
C GLY A 100 5.24 -1.44 12.71
N PHE A 101 4.52 -0.58 12.02
CA PHE A 101 4.04 0.68 12.59
C PHE A 101 2.60 0.89 12.19
N ALA A 102 1.90 1.69 12.96
CA ALA A 102 0.52 2.01 12.69
C ALA A 102 0.23 3.47 12.97
N PHE A 103 -0.76 4.01 12.28
CA PHE A 103 -1.26 5.33 12.62
C PHE A 103 -2.79 5.31 12.64
N GLU A 104 -3.32 6.08 13.57
CA GLU A 104 -4.76 6.31 13.62
C GLU A 104 -5.10 7.41 12.64
N ASN A 105 -6.08 7.17 11.78
CA ASN A 105 -6.49 8.18 10.81
C ASN A 105 -7.38 9.22 11.48
N ARG A 106 -6.76 10.06 12.28
CA ARG A 106 -7.42 11.25 12.79
C ARG A 106 -7.32 12.32 11.72
N GLY A 107 -8.33 13.15 11.61
CA GLY A 107 -8.43 14.09 10.50
C GLY A 107 -7.25 15.04 10.30
N ASP A 108 -6.35 15.15 11.28
CA ASP A 108 -5.24 16.10 11.23
C ASP A 108 -3.87 15.47 10.95
N VAL A 109 -3.74 14.14 11.00
CA VAL A 109 -2.42 13.49 10.85
C VAL A 109 -1.81 13.77 9.49
N CYS A 110 -2.57 13.58 8.42
CA CYS A 110 -2.08 13.84 7.08
C CYS A 110 -1.87 15.33 6.83
N GLU A 111 -2.70 16.16 7.42
CA GLU A 111 -2.53 17.60 7.34
C GLU A 111 -1.21 18.03 8.01
N GLN A 112 -0.93 17.50 9.19
CA GLN A 112 0.34 17.74 9.88
C GLN A 112 1.53 17.27 9.04
N MET A 113 1.44 16.10 8.43
CA MET A 113 2.48 15.60 7.53
C MET A 113 2.69 16.54 6.35
N GLY A 114 1.61 17.10 5.80
CA GLY A 114 1.71 18.05 4.71
C GLY A 114 2.40 19.34 5.10
N GLN A 115 2.12 19.85 6.29
CA GLN A 115 2.76 21.05 6.82
C GLN A 115 4.25 20.83 7.11
N LEU A 116 4.60 19.62 7.49
CA LEU A 116 5.97 19.24 7.79
C LEU A 116 6.72 18.73 6.57
N GLY A 117 6.17 18.92 5.38
CA GLY A 117 6.70 18.33 4.14
C GLY A 117 8.17 18.60 3.86
N LYS A 118 8.75 19.67 4.40
CA LYS A 118 10.17 19.94 4.31
C LYS A 118 10.95 19.43 5.52
N ASN A 119 10.25 19.11 6.61
CA ASN A 119 10.84 18.64 7.86
C ASN A 119 10.31 17.26 8.22
N TYR A 120 10.05 16.50 7.20
CA TYR A 120 9.52 15.18 7.28
C TYR A 120 10.29 14.26 8.25
N ARG A 121 11.62 14.42 8.35
CA ARG A 121 12.41 13.70 9.34
C ARG A 121 12.07 14.08 10.78
N SER A 122 11.77 15.35 11.01
CA SER A 122 11.37 15.78 12.35
C SER A 122 10.07 15.16 12.79
N PHE A 123 9.17 14.90 11.84
CA PHE A 123 7.91 14.23 12.13
C PHE A 123 8.13 12.76 12.51
N ILE A 124 9.03 12.08 11.83
CA ILE A 124 9.36 10.68 12.12
C ILE A 124 9.98 10.56 13.52
N ASP A 125 10.88 11.48 13.86
CA ASP A 125 11.58 11.46 15.13
C ASP A 125 10.67 11.72 16.33
N GLN A 126 9.46 12.21 16.10
CA GLN A 126 8.46 12.45 17.15
C GLN A 126 7.54 11.26 17.40
N TYR A 127 7.58 10.28 16.52
CA TYR A 127 6.82 9.07 16.63
C TYR A 127 7.71 7.89 16.98
#